data_603b1e407a6a7cc403d039e0395fb0a3
#
_entry.id   603b1e407a6a7cc403d039e0395fb0a3
#
_cell.length_a   1.000
_cell.length_b   1.000
_cell.length_c   1.000
_cell.angle_alpha   90.00
_cell.angle_beta   90.00
_cell.angle_gamma   90.00
#
_symmetry.space_group_name_H-M   'P 1'
#
loop_
_entity.id
_entity.type
_entity.pdbx_description
1 polymer ?
#
loop_
_entity_poly.entity_id
_entity_poly.type
_entity_poly.pdbx_seq_one_letter_code
_entity_poly.pdbx_strand_id
1 'polypeptide(L)'
;MLYILYGEDDFSLKEALAEIKEGLGDKELLATNTTLLQGQNLTLQQLIITCDTLPFLAPQRLVIVDGLLSRIEPQDKEKHATRPKDSGWQSFREYINRMSESTVLVLLDGELKRSNSMLVELAPLAKVREFKSLKGDRLRNWMQSRAKNLECDISPPALKLLSELVGGNLGLLSIEIDKLCLYAQGRRVEENDVKSLVAYAQETNVFNMVDAILECNASKATRLLHLLEDEGAAPPYLLFMITRQLRMVIQAKDILQQKHAFSDMGHSLGIASEYVLQKVREQARTHSMEQLKAIYRKLLDTDISIKTGKIKGDRGELALDLLVCELCEERP
;
A
#
# COMPACT_ATOMS: atom_id res chain seq x y z
N MET A 1 3.54 24.12 -20.82
CA MET A 1 4.30 22.82 -20.85
C MET A 1 3.40 21.71 -20.31
N LEU A 2 3.36 20.49 -20.95
CA LEU A 2 2.52 19.36 -20.52
C LEU A 2 3.38 18.22 -19.93
N TYR A 3 2.98 17.68 -18.78
CA TYR A 3 3.46 16.45 -18.17
C TYR A 3 2.35 15.42 -18.05
N ILE A 4 2.67 14.16 -18.28
CA ILE A 4 1.77 13.02 -18.05
C ILE A 4 2.49 12.04 -17.13
N LEU A 5 2.00 11.88 -15.90
CA LEU A 5 2.54 10.99 -14.88
C LEU A 5 1.48 9.94 -14.59
N TYR A 6 1.79 8.66 -14.82
CA TYR A 6 0.84 7.58 -14.61
C TYR A 6 1.50 6.28 -14.17
N GLY A 7 0.77 5.40 -13.52
CA GLY A 7 1.25 4.08 -13.13
C GLY A 7 0.69 3.57 -11.81
N GLU A 8 1.12 2.37 -11.43
CA GLU A 8 0.71 1.69 -10.20
C GLU A 8 1.39 2.26 -8.94
N ASP A 9 2.54 2.90 -9.10
CA ASP A 9 3.35 3.37 -7.99
C ASP A 9 3.06 4.83 -7.66
N ASP A 10 2.12 5.00 -6.77
CA ASP A 10 1.64 6.29 -6.25
C ASP A 10 2.75 7.09 -5.56
N PHE A 11 3.73 6.43 -4.93
CA PHE A 11 4.79 7.09 -4.21
C PHE A 11 5.74 7.81 -5.18
N SER A 12 6.29 7.09 -6.17
CA SER A 12 7.16 7.69 -7.19
C SER A 12 6.43 8.74 -8.03
N LEU A 13 5.12 8.57 -8.25
CA LEU A 13 4.30 9.56 -8.93
C LEU A 13 4.22 10.87 -8.13
N LYS A 14 4.02 10.78 -6.81
CA LYS A 14 4.03 11.95 -5.91
C LYS A 14 5.41 12.60 -5.79
N GLU A 15 6.48 11.80 -5.73
CA GLU A 15 7.86 12.34 -5.76
C GLU A 15 8.13 13.11 -7.06
N ALA A 16 7.75 12.53 -8.21
CA ALA A 16 7.92 13.21 -9.51
C ALA A 16 7.11 14.51 -9.60
N LEU A 17 5.91 14.54 -9.02
CA LEU A 17 5.13 15.78 -8.93
C LEU A 17 5.82 16.81 -8.02
N ALA A 18 6.42 16.37 -6.91
CA ALA A 18 7.17 17.24 -6.02
C ALA A 18 8.41 17.83 -6.72
N GLU A 19 9.16 17.02 -7.48
CA GLU A 19 10.28 17.49 -8.33
C GLU A 19 9.83 18.57 -9.32
N ILE A 20 8.67 18.37 -9.98
CA ILE A 20 8.13 19.38 -10.91
C ILE A 20 7.81 20.67 -10.15
N LYS A 21 7.19 20.58 -8.97
CA LYS A 21 6.85 21.74 -8.14
C LYS A 21 8.11 22.50 -7.70
N GLU A 22 9.15 21.81 -7.28
CA GLU A 22 10.43 22.43 -6.87
C GLU A 22 11.11 23.16 -8.04
N GLY A 23 10.99 22.63 -9.27
CA GLY A 23 11.50 23.26 -10.48
C GLY A 23 10.75 24.50 -10.93
N LEU A 24 9.57 24.81 -10.35
CA LEU A 24 8.73 25.95 -10.77
C LEU A 24 8.97 27.23 -9.93
N GLY A 25 9.82 27.18 -8.92
CA GLY A 25 10.23 28.37 -8.15
C GLY A 25 9.74 28.36 -6.71
N ASP A 26 9.44 29.56 -6.18
CA ASP A 26 9.07 29.76 -4.78
C ASP A 26 7.82 28.99 -4.35
N LYS A 27 7.91 28.25 -3.23
CA LYS A 27 6.82 27.37 -2.73
C LYS A 27 5.56 28.14 -2.32
N GLU A 28 5.70 29.36 -1.76
CA GLU A 28 4.54 30.15 -1.31
C GLU A 28 3.79 30.74 -2.50
N LEU A 29 4.53 31.27 -3.50
CA LEU A 29 3.94 31.78 -4.72
C LEU A 29 3.33 30.64 -5.54
N LEU A 30 3.97 29.49 -5.58
CA LEU A 30 3.44 28.31 -6.29
C LEU A 30 2.15 27.80 -5.67
N ALA A 31 2.02 27.79 -4.33
CA ALA A 31 0.80 27.36 -3.65
C ALA A 31 -0.42 28.19 -4.11
N THR A 32 -0.26 29.51 -4.22
CA THR A 32 -1.32 30.42 -4.71
C THR A 32 -1.63 30.22 -6.19
N ASN A 33 -0.65 29.77 -6.99
CA ASN A 33 -0.76 29.55 -8.43
C ASN A 33 -0.99 28.07 -8.81
N THR A 34 -1.28 27.20 -7.84
CA THR A 34 -1.57 25.79 -8.08
C THR A 34 -3.07 25.53 -8.01
N THR A 35 -3.63 24.91 -9.04
CA THR A 35 -5.02 24.46 -9.10
C THR A 35 -5.07 22.96 -9.29
N LEU A 36 -5.77 22.26 -8.38
CA LEU A 36 -6.05 20.83 -8.47
C LEU A 36 -7.45 20.60 -9.00
N LEU A 37 -7.60 19.85 -10.07
CA LEU A 37 -8.86 19.50 -10.70
C LEU A 37 -9.07 17.98 -10.69
N GLN A 38 -10.30 17.54 -10.42
CA GLN A 38 -10.69 16.13 -10.50
C GLN A 38 -11.21 15.83 -11.91
N GLY A 39 -10.56 14.91 -12.61
CA GLY A 39 -10.87 14.55 -13.98
C GLY A 39 -12.28 13.98 -14.18
N GLN A 40 -12.89 13.38 -13.13
CA GLN A 40 -14.18 12.70 -13.21
C GLN A 40 -15.33 13.57 -13.72
N ASN A 41 -15.38 14.84 -13.32
CA ASN A 41 -16.47 15.77 -13.70
C ASN A 41 -15.96 16.96 -14.53
N LEU A 42 -14.69 16.95 -14.93
CA LEU A 42 -14.04 18.04 -15.62
C LEU A 42 -14.49 18.11 -17.09
N THR A 43 -14.87 19.29 -17.56
CA THR A 43 -15.10 19.57 -18.98
C THR A 43 -13.84 20.20 -19.59
N LEU A 44 -13.65 20.03 -20.91
CA LEU A 44 -12.53 20.67 -21.62
C LEU A 44 -12.57 22.21 -21.48
N GLN A 45 -13.76 22.80 -21.51
CA GLN A 45 -13.91 24.24 -21.35
C GLN A 45 -13.45 24.74 -19.99
N GLN A 46 -13.77 24.02 -18.90
CA GLN A 46 -13.28 24.36 -17.54
C GLN A 46 -11.76 24.24 -17.45
N LEU A 47 -11.17 23.19 -18.05
CA LEU A 47 -9.72 23.03 -18.09
C LEU A 47 -9.05 24.19 -18.84
N ILE A 48 -9.58 24.56 -20.02
CA ILE A 48 -9.08 25.68 -20.84
C ILE A 48 -9.12 26.99 -20.02
N ILE A 49 -10.26 27.32 -19.42
CA ILE A 49 -10.39 28.54 -18.59
C ILE A 49 -9.37 28.55 -17.46
N THR A 50 -9.18 27.41 -16.80
CA THR A 50 -8.20 27.28 -15.70
C THR A 50 -6.76 27.46 -16.18
N CYS A 51 -6.41 26.83 -17.30
CA CYS A 51 -5.06 26.90 -17.86
C CYS A 51 -4.75 28.29 -18.48
N ASP A 52 -5.76 28.99 -19.03
CA ASP A 52 -5.57 30.31 -19.64
C ASP A 52 -5.61 31.46 -18.61
N THR A 53 -5.94 31.16 -17.34
CA THR A 53 -5.86 32.15 -16.28
C THR A 53 -4.40 32.51 -16.00
N LEU A 54 -4.07 33.80 -16.03
CA LEU A 54 -2.69 34.29 -15.79
C LEU A 54 -2.22 33.96 -14.37
N PRO A 55 -0.92 33.63 -14.19
CA PRO A 55 -0.36 33.44 -12.86
C PRO A 55 -0.34 34.75 -12.07
N PHE A 56 -0.56 34.66 -10.75
CA PHE A 56 -0.55 35.81 -9.85
C PHE A 56 0.85 35.99 -9.24
N LEU A 57 1.51 37.07 -9.55
CA LEU A 57 2.85 37.42 -9.04
C LEU A 57 3.93 36.32 -9.22
N ALA A 58 3.71 35.38 -10.11
CA ALA A 58 4.63 34.26 -10.39
C ALA A 58 4.87 34.14 -11.90
N PRO A 59 5.99 33.57 -12.33
CA PRO A 59 6.29 33.36 -13.75
C PRO A 59 5.42 32.27 -14.38
N GLN A 60 4.98 31.30 -13.57
CA GLN A 60 4.22 30.15 -14.04
C GLN A 60 3.08 29.76 -13.09
N ARG A 61 2.06 29.16 -13.67
CA ARG A 61 0.93 28.54 -13.01
C ARG A 61 1.00 27.03 -13.16
N LEU A 62 0.64 26.31 -12.12
CA LEU A 62 0.56 24.85 -12.12
C LEU A 62 -0.92 24.39 -12.09
N VAL A 63 -1.35 23.66 -13.10
CA VAL A 63 -2.64 23.00 -13.14
C VAL A 63 -2.44 21.50 -13.08
N ILE A 64 -2.99 20.86 -12.08
CA ILE A 64 -2.90 19.40 -11.87
C ILE A 64 -4.29 18.82 -12.10
N VAL A 65 -4.39 17.80 -12.95
CA VAL A 65 -5.66 17.09 -13.22
C VAL A 65 -5.48 15.62 -12.87
N ASP A 66 -6.30 15.12 -11.96
CA ASP A 66 -6.23 13.75 -11.47
C ASP A 66 -7.34 12.88 -12.07
N GLY A 67 -6.98 11.71 -12.65
CA GLY A 67 -7.92 10.72 -13.18
C GLY A 67 -8.65 11.12 -14.46
N LEU A 68 -8.02 11.91 -15.34
CA LEU A 68 -8.63 12.35 -16.60
C LEU A 68 -8.51 11.30 -17.70
N LEU A 69 -7.31 10.73 -17.91
CA LEU A 69 -7.02 9.84 -19.04
C LEU A 69 -7.71 8.49 -18.89
N SER A 70 -7.81 7.96 -17.68
CA SER A 70 -8.54 6.74 -17.37
C SER A 70 -10.04 6.88 -17.63
N ARG A 71 -10.61 8.06 -17.39
CA ARG A 71 -12.02 8.34 -17.64
C ARG A 71 -12.37 8.41 -19.13
N ILE A 72 -11.50 9.00 -19.95
CA ILE A 72 -11.76 9.23 -21.39
C ILE A 72 -11.54 7.94 -22.20
N GLU A 73 -10.94 6.90 -21.63
CA GLU A 73 -10.76 5.63 -22.31
C GLU A 73 -12.12 4.99 -22.63
N PRO A 74 -12.39 4.58 -23.90
CA PRO A 74 -13.58 3.82 -24.23
C PRO A 74 -13.54 2.48 -23.50
N GLN A 75 -14.32 2.31 -22.44
CA GLN A 75 -14.55 0.99 -21.84
C GLN A 75 -15.19 0.08 -22.89
N ASP A 76 -14.71 -1.18 -22.94
CA ASP A 76 -15.10 -2.25 -23.87
C ASP A 76 -16.52 -2.17 -24.41
N LYS A 77 -16.66 -2.52 -25.70
CA LYS A 77 -17.87 -2.37 -26.55
C LYS A 77 -19.13 -3.09 -26.08
N GLU A 78 -19.18 -3.60 -24.86
CA GLU A 78 -20.34 -4.32 -24.32
C GLU A 78 -20.74 -3.79 -22.93
N LYS A 79 -21.56 -2.77 -22.88
CA LYS A 79 -22.72 -2.51 -21.99
C LYS A 79 -23.04 -1.02 -21.86
N HIS A 80 -24.25 -0.73 -22.36
CA HIS A 80 -25.04 0.49 -22.16
C HIS A 80 -24.72 1.76 -22.99
N ALA A 81 -25.50 1.86 -24.04
CA ALA A 81 -25.83 3.05 -24.81
C ALA A 81 -26.54 4.11 -23.96
N THR A 82 -25.86 4.86 -23.10
CA THR A 82 -26.37 6.12 -22.52
C THR A 82 -25.32 6.92 -21.76
N ARG A 83 -24.08 7.04 -22.30
CA ARG A 83 -23.22 8.17 -21.92
C ARG A 83 -23.07 9.08 -23.12
N PRO A 84 -23.17 10.42 -22.97
CA PRO A 84 -22.85 11.34 -24.06
C PRO A 84 -21.44 10.96 -24.54
N LYS A 85 -21.28 10.75 -25.85
CA LYS A 85 -19.95 10.69 -26.46
C LYS A 85 -19.24 11.93 -25.94
N ASP A 86 -18.11 11.76 -25.25
CA ASP A 86 -17.24 12.87 -24.76
C ASP A 86 -16.62 13.59 -25.98
N SER A 87 -17.46 14.06 -26.88
CA SER A 87 -17.10 14.78 -28.11
C SER A 87 -16.38 16.11 -27.80
N GLY A 88 -16.41 16.54 -26.55
CA GLY A 88 -15.74 17.77 -26.13
C GLY A 88 -14.22 17.68 -26.06
N TRP A 89 -13.63 16.46 -25.93
CA TRP A 89 -12.18 16.30 -25.77
C TRP A 89 -11.42 16.17 -27.10
N GLN A 90 -12.09 16.11 -28.22
CA GLN A 90 -11.46 15.98 -29.55
C GLN A 90 -10.53 17.15 -29.89
N SER A 91 -10.78 18.36 -29.39
CA SER A 91 -9.94 19.53 -29.59
C SER A 91 -8.89 19.75 -28.51
N PHE A 92 -8.71 18.79 -27.57
CA PHE A 92 -7.76 18.94 -26.48
C PHE A 92 -6.31 19.00 -26.98
N ARG A 93 -5.96 18.17 -27.96
CA ARG A 93 -4.65 18.23 -28.61
C ARG A 93 -4.34 19.58 -29.24
N GLU A 94 -5.34 20.15 -29.93
CA GLU A 94 -5.18 21.46 -30.54
C GLU A 94 -4.99 22.56 -29.50
N TYR A 95 -5.70 22.44 -28.38
CA TYR A 95 -5.53 23.34 -27.24
C TYR A 95 -4.13 23.24 -26.64
N ILE A 96 -3.59 22.05 -26.43
CA ILE A 96 -2.22 21.85 -25.87
C ILE A 96 -1.18 22.56 -26.74
N ASN A 97 -1.31 22.54 -28.07
CA ASN A 97 -0.39 23.20 -28.97
C ASN A 97 -0.41 24.75 -28.86
N ARG A 98 -1.50 25.33 -28.38
CA ARG A 98 -1.67 26.80 -28.20
C ARG A 98 -1.66 27.26 -26.75
N MET A 99 -1.54 26.30 -25.80
CA MET A 99 -1.54 26.59 -24.37
C MET A 99 -0.40 27.54 -24.01
N SER A 100 -0.68 28.52 -23.15
CA SER A 100 0.31 29.52 -22.70
C SER A 100 1.58 28.87 -22.14
N GLU A 101 2.74 29.45 -22.45
CA GLU A 101 4.03 29.03 -21.87
C GLU A 101 4.11 29.27 -20.35
N SER A 102 3.30 30.21 -19.85
CA SER A 102 3.18 30.48 -18.40
C SER A 102 2.40 29.38 -17.64
N THR A 103 1.83 28.39 -18.37
CA THR A 103 1.05 27.30 -17.76
C THR A 103 1.80 25.98 -17.83
N VAL A 104 1.94 25.33 -16.68
CA VAL A 104 2.39 23.96 -16.56
C VAL A 104 1.17 23.10 -16.23
N LEU A 105 0.81 22.20 -17.14
CA LEU A 105 -0.28 21.24 -16.97
C LEU A 105 0.30 19.88 -16.66
N VAL A 106 -0.16 19.27 -15.56
CA VAL A 106 0.24 17.91 -15.12
C VAL A 106 -1.03 17.05 -15.10
N LEU A 107 -1.05 16.00 -15.91
CA LEU A 107 -2.07 14.97 -15.87
C LEU A 107 -1.54 13.82 -15.01
N LEU A 108 -2.28 13.49 -13.95
CA LEU A 108 -1.99 12.37 -13.05
C LEU A 108 -3.02 11.28 -13.30
N ASP A 109 -2.57 10.06 -13.44
CA ASP A 109 -3.46 8.90 -13.55
C ASP A 109 -2.83 7.67 -12.88
N GLY A 110 -3.67 6.74 -12.46
CA GLY A 110 -3.25 5.42 -12.03
C GLY A 110 -2.73 4.58 -13.20
N GLU A 111 -2.93 3.28 -13.14
CA GLU A 111 -2.54 2.38 -14.23
C GLU A 111 -3.33 2.70 -15.51
N LEU A 112 -2.62 2.97 -16.60
CA LEU A 112 -3.19 3.17 -17.93
C LEU A 112 -2.71 2.10 -18.89
N LYS A 113 -3.61 1.65 -19.77
CA LYS A 113 -3.20 0.80 -20.89
C LYS A 113 -2.37 1.63 -21.88
N ARG A 114 -1.30 1.07 -22.39
CA ARG A 114 -0.47 1.76 -23.42
C ARG A 114 -1.24 2.10 -24.69
N SER A 115 -2.37 1.43 -24.92
CA SER A 115 -3.30 1.69 -26.03
C SER A 115 -4.31 2.79 -25.71
N ASN A 116 -4.25 3.42 -24.53
CA ASN A 116 -5.14 4.54 -24.21
C ASN A 116 -5.04 5.63 -25.28
N SER A 117 -6.16 5.93 -25.93
CA SER A 117 -6.20 6.79 -27.11
C SER A 117 -5.69 8.20 -26.83
N MET A 118 -6.06 8.75 -25.67
CA MET A 118 -5.66 10.11 -25.28
C MET A 118 -4.18 10.16 -24.89
N LEU A 119 -3.67 9.13 -24.23
CA LEU A 119 -2.23 9.01 -23.90
C LEU A 119 -1.40 8.98 -25.21
N VAL A 120 -1.79 8.15 -26.19
CA VAL A 120 -1.09 8.03 -27.48
C VAL A 120 -1.12 9.36 -28.24
N GLU A 121 -2.24 10.05 -28.20
CA GLU A 121 -2.42 11.34 -28.90
C GLU A 121 -1.58 12.47 -28.28
N LEU A 122 -1.48 12.52 -26.94
CA LEU A 122 -0.80 13.58 -26.21
C LEU A 122 0.69 13.30 -25.98
N ALA A 123 1.13 12.05 -26.03
CA ALA A 123 2.52 11.67 -25.76
C ALA A 123 3.57 12.45 -26.56
N PRO A 124 3.36 12.76 -27.87
CA PRO A 124 4.32 13.56 -28.64
C PRO A 124 4.47 15.03 -28.15
N LEU A 125 3.49 15.53 -27.40
CA LEU A 125 3.40 16.90 -26.91
C LEU A 125 3.75 17.01 -25.42
N ALA A 126 3.98 15.90 -24.75
CA ALA A 126 4.11 15.82 -23.31
C ALA A 126 5.44 15.20 -22.87
N LYS A 127 5.88 15.56 -21.68
CA LYS A 127 6.89 14.77 -20.95
C LYS A 127 6.16 13.65 -20.19
N VAL A 128 6.23 12.42 -20.76
CA VAL A 128 5.52 11.25 -20.23
C VAL A 128 6.44 10.45 -19.32
N ARG A 129 5.98 10.11 -18.11
CA ARG A 129 6.67 9.22 -17.17
C ARG A 129 5.70 8.12 -16.69
N GLU A 130 6.08 6.85 -16.87
CA GLU A 130 5.33 5.68 -16.40
C GLU A 130 5.98 5.16 -15.11
N PHE A 131 5.19 5.01 -14.05
CA PHE A 131 5.64 4.53 -12.74
C PHE A 131 5.07 3.15 -12.46
N LYS A 132 5.87 2.12 -12.73
CA LYS A 132 5.50 0.73 -12.47
C LYS A 132 5.86 0.32 -11.06
N SER A 133 5.07 -0.58 -10.49
CA SER A 133 5.41 -1.27 -9.26
C SER A 133 6.79 -1.93 -9.35
N LEU A 134 7.66 -1.62 -8.41
CA LEU A 134 9.01 -2.18 -8.36
C LEU A 134 9.01 -3.54 -7.67
N LYS A 135 9.74 -4.52 -8.25
CA LYS A 135 9.89 -5.87 -7.72
C LYS A 135 11.34 -6.36 -7.86
N GLY A 136 11.75 -7.30 -7.02
CA GLY A 136 13.05 -7.96 -7.11
C GLY A 136 14.23 -6.99 -7.03
N ASP A 137 15.16 -7.11 -7.98
CA ASP A 137 16.38 -6.29 -7.99
C ASP A 137 16.12 -4.79 -8.16
N ARG A 138 15.07 -4.41 -8.90
CA ARG A 138 14.69 -2.99 -9.06
C ARG A 138 14.26 -2.38 -7.73
N LEU A 139 13.48 -3.11 -6.93
CA LEU A 139 13.07 -2.69 -5.61
C LEU A 139 14.27 -2.57 -4.67
N ARG A 140 15.18 -3.55 -4.69
CA ARG A 140 16.41 -3.53 -3.89
C ARG A 140 17.29 -2.32 -4.23
N ASN A 141 17.49 -2.06 -5.52
CA ASN A 141 18.27 -0.92 -5.98
C ASN A 141 17.64 0.42 -5.56
N TRP A 142 16.31 0.51 -5.60
CA TRP A 142 15.59 1.70 -5.15
C TRP A 142 15.80 1.92 -3.64
N MET A 143 15.62 0.88 -2.81
CA MET A 143 15.85 0.96 -1.36
C MET A 143 17.29 1.38 -1.05
N GLN A 144 18.26 0.80 -1.74
CA GLN A 144 19.67 1.14 -1.56
C GLN A 144 19.96 2.60 -1.96
N SER A 145 19.39 3.07 -3.06
CA SER A 145 19.50 4.47 -3.48
C SER A 145 18.85 5.43 -2.48
N ARG A 146 17.68 5.05 -1.93
CA ARG A 146 16.99 5.83 -0.90
C ARG A 146 17.84 5.95 0.37
N ALA A 147 18.38 4.84 0.86
CA ALA A 147 19.27 4.85 2.02
C ALA A 147 20.53 5.70 1.79
N LYS A 148 21.14 5.58 0.60
CA LYS A 148 22.32 6.38 0.22
C LYS A 148 22.02 7.87 0.21
N ASN A 149 20.84 8.29 -0.26
CA ASN A 149 20.43 9.70 -0.24
C ASN A 149 20.26 10.25 1.20
N LEU A 150 20.07 9.36 2.18
CA LEU A 150 20.02 9.67 3.61
C LEU A 150 21.39 9.49 4.31
N GLU A 151 22.46 9.31 3.53
CA GLU A 151 23.82 9.04 4.04
C GLU A 151 23.87 7.82 4.97
N CYS A 152 23.01 6.82 4.72
CA CYS A 152 22.82 5.64 5.54
C CYS A 152 23.28 4.39 4.78
N ASP A 153 24.04 3.52 5.45
CA ASP A 153 24.44 2.23 4.90
C ASP A 153 23.56 1.12 5.49
N ILE A 154 22.94 0.33 4.61
CA ILE A 154 22.09 -0.79 4.99
C ILE A 154 22.64 -2.07 4.40
N SER A 155 22.83 -3.09 5.25
CA SER A 155 23.37 -4.37 4.81
C SER A 155 22.42 -5.10 3.84
N PRO A 156 22.97 -5.89 2.87
CA PRO A 156 22.14 -6.65 1.93
C PRO A 156 21.13 -7.60 2.60
N PRO A 157 21.47 -8.31 3.72
CA PRO A 157 20.48 -9.09 4.46
C PRO A 157 19.35 -8.25 5.05
N ALA A 158 19.65 -7.05 5.58
CA ALA A 158 18.66 -6.12 6.11
C ALA A 158 17.72 -5.61 5.00
N LEU A 159 18.25 -5.24 3.83
CA LEU A 159 17.42 -4.85 2.66
C LEU A 159 16.52 -5.99 2.19
N LYS A 160 17.05 -7.22 2.17
CA LYS A 160 16.27 -8.39 1.80
C LYS A 160 15.11 -8.60 2.77
N LEU A 161 15.40 -8.64 4.07
CA LEU A 161 14.38 -8.81 5.11
C LEU A 161 13.33 -7.68 5.04
N LEU A 162 13.75 -6.43 4.90
CA LEU A 162 12.85 -5.28 4.78
C LEU A 162 11.90 -5.42 3.59
N SER A 163 12.41 -5.86 2.43
CA SER A 163 11.58 -6.10 1.24
C SER A 163 10.61 -7.27 1.42
N GLU A 164 10.97 -8.29 2.17
CA GLU A 164 10.11 -9.43 2.48
C GLU A 164 8.97 -9.03 3.44
N LEU A 165 9.27 -8.21 4.45
CA LEU A 165 8.29 -7.78 5.45
C LEU A 165 7.30 -6.75 4.91
N VAL A 166 7.78 -5.74 4.21
CA VAL A 166 6.97 -4.59 3.75
C VAL A 166 6.39 -4.81 2.35
N GLY A 167 7.05 -5.63 1.53
CA GLY A 167 6.67 -5.86 0.14
C GLY A 167 7.08 -4.69 -0.77
N GLY A 168 6.30 -4.49 -1.86
CA GLY A 168 6.60 -3.50 -2.90
C GLY A 168 6.03 -2.10 -2.65
N ASN A 169 5.48 -1.80 -1.48
CA ASN A 169 4.94 -0.48 -1.17
C ASN A 169 6.06 0.51 -0.88
N LEU A 170 6.42 1.34 -1.88
CA LEU A 170 7.55 2.27 -1.76
C LEU A 170 7.33 3.35 -0.70
N GLY A 171 6.08 3.78 -0.47
CA GLY A 171 5.76 4.75 0.58
C GLY A 171 6.06 4.21 1.97
N LEU A 172 5.64 2.98 2.26
CA LEU A 172 5.95 2.32 3.52
C LEU A 172 7.44 2.01 3.64
N LEU A 173 8.07 1.50 2.58
CA LEU A 173 9.51 1.25 2.56
C LEU A 173 10.32 2.53 2.83
N SER A 174 9.89 3.68 2.26
CA SER A 174 10.53 4.97 2.52
C SER A 174 10.51 5.32 4.00
N ILE A 175 9.34 5.21 4.64
CA ILE A 175 9.16 5.51 6.08
C ILE A 175 10.02 4.58 6.94
N GLU A 176 10.04 3.28 6.63
CA GLU A 176 10.83 2.30 7.39
C GLU A 176 12.34 2.51 7.20
N ILE A 177 12.80 2.86 5.99
CA ILE A 177 14.20 3.21 5.73
C ILE A 177 14.59 4.47 6.50
N ASP A 178 13.77 5.53 6.46
CA ASP A 178 14.02 6.77 7.18
C ASP A 178 14.16 6.50 8.70
N LYS A 179 13.27 5.68 9.27
CA LYS A 179 13.29 5.28 10.67
C LYS A 179 14.53 4.47 11.04
N LEU A 180 14.90 3.50 10.22
CA LEU A 180 16.09 2.67 10.41
C LEU A 180 17.38 3.51 10.36
N CYS A 181 17.47 4.42 9.40
CA CYS A 181 18.61 5.31 9.26
C CYS A 181 18.75 6.27 10.45
N LEU A 182 17.66 6.82 10.95
CA LEU A 182 17.64 7.66 12.17
C LEU A 182 18.09 6.86 13.40
N TYR A 183 17.62 5.62 13.55
CA TYR A 183 18.00 4.76 14.67
C TYR A 183 19.48 4.38 14.63
N ALA A 184 20.02 4.12 13.45
CA ALA A 184 21.40 3.68 13.29
C ALA A 184 22.42 4.79 13.60
N GLN A 185 22.06 6.07 13.55
CA GLN A 185 22.92 7.20 13.90
C GLN A 185 24.30 7.16 13.24
N GLY A 186 24.36 6.84 11.95
CA GLY A 186 25.59 6.76 11.15
C GLY A 186 26.30 5.40 11.18
N ARG A 187 25.89 4.43 12.02
CA ARG A 187 26.36 3.05 11.89
C ARG A 187 25.59 2.34 10.77
N ARG A 188 26.13 1.21 10.34
CA ARG A 188 25.44 0.36 9.38
C ARG A 188 24.19 -0.28 9.99
N VAL A 189 23.09 -0.27 9.23
CA VAL A 189 21.84 -0.97 9.59
C VAL A 189 21.97 -2.45 9.29
N GLU A 190 21.76 -3.28 10.30
CA GLU A 190 21.84 -4.73 10.21
C GLU A 190 20.45 -5.39 10.28
N GLU A 191 20.38 -6.68 9.98
CA GLU A 191 19.12 -7.45 9.99
C GLU A 191 18.39 -7.38 11.34
N ASN A 192 19.14 -7.34 12.46
CA ASN A 192 18.56 -7.25 13.81
C ASN A 192 17.85 -5.90 14.03
N ASP A 193 18.33 -4.82 13.43
CA ASP A 193 17.65 -3.52 13.52
C ASP A 193 16.31 -3.56 12.82
N VAL A 194 16.25 -4.21 11.65
CA VAL A 194 14.99 -4.41 10.92
C VAL A 194 14.00 -5.23 11.75
N LYS A 195 14.46 -6.33 12.38
CA LYS A 195 13.64 -7.18 13.25
C LYS A 195 13.06 -6.41 14.44
N SER A 196 13.85 -5.49 15.01
CA SER A 196 13.46 -4.76 16.21
C SER A 196 12.55 -3.56 15.95
N LEU A 197 12.71 -2.90 14.80
CA LEU A 197 12.05 -1.61 14.55
C LEU A 197 10.90 -1.66 13.55
N VAL A 198 10.91 -2.61 12.62
CA VAL A 198 9.89 -2.67 11.58
C VAL A 198 8.64 -3.34 12.12
N ALA A 199 7.55 -2.60 12.22
CA ALA A 199 6.28 -3.09 12.77
C ALA A 199 5.76 -4.37 12.07
N TYR A 200 6.07 -4.56 10.80
CA TYR A 200 5.78 -5.80 10.06
C TYR A 200 6.55 -7.03 10.55
N ALA A 201 7.67 -6.85 11.29
CA ALA A 201 8.35 -7.97 11.93
C ALA A 201 7.47 -8.58 13.04
N GLN A 202 6.76 -7.75 13.80
CA GLN A 202 5.77 -8.22 14.78
C GLN A 202 4.59 -8.92 14.09
N GLU A 203 4.09 -8.39 12.98
CA GLU A 203 3.05 -9.08 12.19
C GLU A 203 3.54 -10.46 11.73
N THR A 204 4.78 -10.59 11.27
CA THR A 204 5.37 -11.89 10.89
C THR A 204 5.44 -12.85 12.08
N ASN A 205 5.79 -12.37 13.27
CA ASN A 205 5.79 -13.19 14.49
C ASN A 205 4.37 -13.63 14.86
N VAL A 206 3.37 -12.78 14.69
CA VAL A 206 1.96 -13.15 14.86
C VAL A 206 1.53 -14.21 13.82
N PHE A 207 1.92 -14.08 12.54
CA PHE A 207 1.64 -15.12 11.54
C PHE A 207 2.27 -16.46 11.91
N ASN A 208 3.55 -16.46 12.34
CA ASN A 208 4.25 -17.67 12.77
C ASN A 208 3.63 -18.27 14.04
N MET A 209 3.09 -17.44 14.93
CA MET A 209 2.37 -17.89 16.12
C MET A 209 1.04 -18.55 15.74
N VAL A 210 0.28 -17.94 14.83
CA VAL A 210 -0.96 -18.55 14.32
C VAL A 210 -0.67 -19.85 13.56
N ASP A 211 0.40 -19.93 12.76
CA ASP A 211 0.86 -21.20 12.17
C ASP A 211 1.11 -22.25 13.25
N ALA A 212 1.86 -21.89 14.30
CA ALA A 212 2.16 -22.82 15.39
C ALA A 212 0.90 -23.28 16.14
N ILE A 213 -0.09 -22.40 16.35
CA ILE A 213 -1.40 -22.74 16.92
C ILE A 213 -2.14 -23.74 16.02
N LEU A 214 -2.23 -23.44 14.71
CA LEU A 214 -2.90 -24.28 13.73
C LEU A 214 -2.23 -25.67 13.59
N GLU A 215 -0.89 -25.72 13.73
CA GLU A 215 -0.10 -26.94 13.75
C GLU A 215 -0.14 -27.67 15.10
N CYS A 216 -0.87 -27.16 16.09
CA CYS A 216 -0.91 -27.67 17.48
C CYS A 216 0.49 -27.76 18.12
N ASN A 217 1.40 -26.85 17.78
CA ASN A 217 2.75 -26.77 18.34
C ASN A 217 2.79 -25.76 19.50
N ALA A 218 2.33 -26.21 20.68
CA ALA A 218 2.22 -25.40 21.89
C ALA A 218 3.54 -24.72 22.25
N SER A 219 4.66 -25.47 22.25
CA SER A 219 5.98 -24.94 22.63
C SER A 219 6.43 -23.78 21.72
N LYS A 220 6.21 -23.90 20.39
CA LYS A 220 6.54 -22.84 19.44
C LYS A 220 5.60 -21.65 19.60
N ALA A 221 4.30 -21.89 19.78
CA ALA A 221 3.29 -20.86 19.92
C ALA A 221 3.50 -20.02 21.19
N THR A 222 3.71 -20.66 22.36
CA THR A 222 4.00 -19.98 23.63
C THR A 222 5.30 -19.19 23.56
N ARG A 223 6.37 -19.76 22.99
CA ARG A 223 7.63 -19.02 22.82
C ARG A 223 7.46 -17.76 21.99
N LEU A 224 6.66 -17.80 20.92
CA LEU A 224 6.39 -16.64 20.07
C LEU A 224 5.50 -15.63 20.77
N LEU A 225 4.53 -16.09 21.59
CA LEU A 225 3.71 -15.24 22.43
C LEU A 225 4.57 -14.44 23.41
N HIS A 226 5.40 -15.10 24.20
CA HIS A 226 6.28 -14.45 25.16
C HIS A 226 7.29 -13.51 24.47
N LEU A 227 7.82 -13.88 23.29
CA LEU A 227 8.69 -12.99 22.52
C LEU A 227 7.98 -11.65 22.17
N LEU A 228 6.73 -11.74 21.75
CA LEU A 228 5.93 -10.53 21.41
C LEU A 228 5.60 -9.70 22.67
N GLU A 229 5.37 -10.34 23.81
CA GLU A 229 5.16 -9.67 25.10
C GLU A 229 6.44 -8.99 25.59
N ASP A 230 7.60 -9.64 25.49
CA ASP A 230 8.92 -9.08 25.80
C ASP A 230 9.26 -7.87 24.90
N GLU A 231 8.79 -7.88 23.65
CA GLU A 231 8.86 -6.74 22.71
C GLU A 231 7.88 -5.60 23.07
N GLY A 232 7.09 -5.76 24.14
CA GLY A 232 6.17 -4.75 24.66
C GLY A 232 4.77 -4.79 24.05
N ALA A 233 4.40 -5.86 23.35
CA ALA A 233 3.05 -6.02 22.81
C ALA A 233 2.05 -6.34 23.93
N ALA A 234 1.06 -5.46 24.14
CA ALA A 234 0.06 -5.66 25.17
C ALA A 234 -0.90 -6.84 24.82
N PRO A 235 -1.34 -7.65 25.81
CA PRO A 235 -2.22 -8.80 25.59
C PRO A 235 -3.50 -8.50 24.78
N PRO A 236 -4.22 -7.38 24.98
CA PRO A 236 -5.37 -7.06 24.15
C PRO A 236 -5.00 -6.80 22.68
N TYR A 237 -3.82 -6.25 22.43
CA TYR A 237 -3.30 -6.04 21.08
C TYR A 237 -2.95 -7.36 20.40
N LEU A 238 -2.28 -8.29 21.12
CA LEU A 238 -1.96 -9.63 20.62
C LEU A 238 -3.25 -10.41 20.28
N LEU A 239 -4.23 -10.39 21.16
CA LEU A 239 -5.53 -11.02 20.90
C LEU A 239 -6.22 -10.44 19.66
N PHE A 240 -6.18 -9.12 19.50
CA PHE A 240 -6.70 -8.45 18.31
C PHE A 240 -5.95 -8.90 17.03
N MET A 241 -4.62 -8.96 17.07
CA MET A 241 -3.80 -9.35 15.93
C MET A 241 -4.02 -10.82 15.52
N ILE A 242 -4.10 -11.74 16.50
CA ILE A 242 -4.43 -13.16 16.24
C ILE A 242 -5.82 -13.27 15.61
N THR A 243 -6.80 -12.55 16.16
CA THR A 243 -8.18 -12.54 15.65
C THR A 243 -8.25 -11.98 14.23
N ARG A 244 -7.52 -10.89 13.94
CA ARG A 244 -7.41 -10.30 12.60
C ARG A 244 -6.81 -11.31 11.61
N GLN A 245 -5.72 -11.95 12.00
CA GLN A 245 -5.06 -12.96 11.15
C GLN A 245 -5.98 -14.14 10.85
N LEU A 246 -6.61 -14.71 11.87
CA LEU A 246 -7.53 -15.85 11.67
C LEU A 246 -8.75 -15.46 10.81
N ARG A 247 -9.26 -14.23 10.94
CA ARG A 247 -10.33 -13.70 10.08
C ARG A 247 -9.89 -13.67 8.61
N MET A 248 -8.68 -13.21 8.31
CA MET A 248 -8.15 -13.22 6.94
C MET A 248 -8.05 -14.64 6.38
N VAL A 249 -7.60 -15.61 7.20
CA VAL A 249 -7.53 -17.02 6.79
C VAL A 249 -8.91 -17.59 6.51
N ILE A 250 -9.92 -17.31 7.34
CA ILE A 250 -11.31 -17.73 7.13
C ILE A 250 -11.88 -17.14 5.84
N GLN A 251 -11.68 -15.85 5.60
CA GLN A 251 -12.13 -15.18 4.39
C GLN A 251 -11.44 -15.73 3.14
N ALA A 252 -10.12 -15.97 3.22
CA ALA A 252 -9.38 -16.61 2.14
C ALA A 252 -9.90 -18.04 1.86
N LYS A 253 -10.22 -18.80 2.90
CA LYS A 253 -10.82 -20.15 2.78
C LYS A 253 -12.16 -20.09 2.06
N ASP A 254 -13.01 -19.14 2.40
CA ASP A 254 -14.31 -18.92 1.75
C ASP A 254 -14.16 -18.59 0.26
N ILE A 255 -13.26 -17.66 -0.08
CA ILE A 255 -12.91 -17.30 -1.47
C ILE A 255 -12.43 -18.53 -2.25
N LEU A 256 -11.58 -19.38 -1.64
CA LEU A 256 -11.07 -20.60 -2.26
C LEU A 256 -12.19 -21.62 -2.54
N GLN A 257 -13.20 -21.71 -1.67
CA GLN A 257 -14.36 -22.60 -1.84
C GLN A 257 -15.31 -22.12 -2.93
N GLN A 258 -15.47 -20.81 -3.10
CA GLN A 258 -16.38 -20.22 -4.08
C GLN A 258 -15.82 -20.18 -5.51
N LYS A 259 -14.59 -20.70 -5.75
CA LYS A 259 -13.91 -20.71 -7.06
C LYS A 259 -13.77 -19.32 -7.74
N HIS A 260 -13.77 -18.25 -6.97
CA HIS A 260 -13.50 -16.92 -7.50
C HIS A 260 -12.06 -16.78 -7.97
N ALA A 261 -11.83 -15.91 -8.97
CA ALA A 261 -10.52 -15.73 -9.59
C ALA A 261 -9.43 -15.38 -8.57
N PHE A 262 -8.35 -16.13 -8.59
CA PHE A 262 -7.20 -16.00 -7.67
C PHE A 262 -6.50 -14.63 -7.73
N SER A 263 -6.67 -13.88 -8.83
CA SER A 263 -6.05 -12.56 -9.05
C SER A 263 -6.51 -11.49 -8.07
N ASP A 264 -7.73 -11.61 -7.53
CA ASP A 264 -8.35 -10.51 -6.78
C ASP A 264 -8.35 -10.72 -5.26
N MET A 265 -7.80 -11.86 -4.78
CA MET A 265 -7.81 -12.19 -3.34
C MET A 265 -7.08 -11.14 -2.50
N GLY A 266 -5.91 -10.66 -2.94
CA GLY A 266 -5.16 -9.64 -2.21
C GLY A 266 -5.95 -8.35 -2.05
N HIS A 267 -6.58 -7.90 -3.13
CA HIS A 267 -7.43 -6.70 -3.12
C HIS A 267 -8.68 -6.88 -2.24
N SER A 268 -9.35 -8.03 -2.37
CA SER A 268 -10.56 -8.34 -1.57
C SER A 268 -10.30 -8.45 -0.07
N LEU A 269 -9.11 -8.90 0.32
CA LEU A 269 -8.68 -9.01 1.73
C LEU A 269 -7.96 -7.76 2.25
N GLY A 270 -7.71 -6.76 1.40
CA GLY A 270 -6.94 -5.58 1.76
C GLY A 270 -5.47 -5.86 2.07
N ILE A 271 -4.90 -6.95 1.48
CA ILE A 271 -3.52 -7.39 1.72
C ILE A 271 -2.63 -6.84 0.61
N ALA A 272 -1.78 -5.87 0.96
CA ALA A 272 -0.81 -5.27 0.02
C ALA A 272 0.50 -6.09 -0.11
N SER A 273 0.88 -6.85 0.93
CA SER A 273 2.11 -7.65 0.95
C SER A 273 1.88 -9.03 0.32
N GLU A 274 2.66 -9.35 -0.72
CA GLU A 274 2.62 -10.68 -1.35
C GLU A 274 3.04 -11.80 -0.37
N TYR A 275 3.97 -11.52 0.54
CA TYR A 275 4.38 -12.45 1.60
C TYR A 275 3.21 -12.81 2.51
N VAL A 276 2.46 -11.80 3.00
CA VAL A 276 1.27 -12.00 3.83
C VAL A 276 0.20 -12.77 3.07
N LEU A 277 -0.04 -12.42 1.82
CA LEU A 277 -1.02 -13.10 0.97
C LEU A 277 -0.67 -14.58 0.76
N GLN A 278 0.59 -14.90 0.53
CA GLN A 278 1.06 -16.28 0.39
C GLN A 278 0.84 -17.07 1.69
N LYS A 279 1.20 -16.50 2.84
CA LYS A 279 1.00 -17.13 4.16
C LYS A 279 -0.48 -17.41 4.43
N VAL A 280 -1.35 -16.43 4.23
CA VAL A 280 -2.79 -16.58 4.39
C VAL A 280 -3.36 -17.68 3.46
N ARG A 281 -2.87 -17.75 2.22
CA ARG A 281 -3.27 -18.82 1.28
C ARG A 281 -2.84 -20.21 1.77
N GLU A 282 -1.62 -20.37 2.25
CA GLU A 282 -1.10 -21.63 2.77
C GLU A 282 -1.94 -22.09 3.96
N GLN A 283 -2.19 -21.23 4.94
CA GLN A 283 -3.05 -21.49 6.09
C GLN A 283 -4.48 -21.87 5.67
N ALA A 284 -5.06 -21.11 4.73
CA ALA A 284 -6.42 -21.39 4.24
C ALA A 284 -6.53 -22.72 3.47
N ARG A 285 -5.47 -23.20 2.83
CA ARG A 285 -5.48 -24.50 2.11
C ARG A 285 -5.36 -25.68 3.05
N THR A 286 -4.52 -25.58 4.08
CA THR A 286 -4.17 -26.70 4.96
C THR A 286 -5.23 -27.01 6.03
N HIS A 287 -6.04 -26.03 6.44
CA HIS A 287 -6.97 -26.18 7.57
C HIS A 287 -8.43 -26.19 7.11
N SER A 288 -9.28 -26.94 7.82
CA SER A 288 -10.71 -27.00 7.53
C SER A 288 -11.45 -25.76 8.04
N MET A 289 -12.62 -25.46 7.45
CA MET A 289 -13.44 -24.34 7.92
C MET A 289 -13.94 -24.56 9.34
N GLU A 290 -14.22 -25.80 9.71
CA GLU A 290 -14.66 -26.20 11.06
C GLU A 290 -13.59 -25.91 12.10
N GLN A 291 -12.33 -26.29 11.82
CA GLN A 291 -11.18 -26.00 12.70
C GLN A 291 -11.00 -24.50 12.89
N LEU A 292 -10.99 -23.73 11.79
CA LEU A 292 -10.82 -22.28 11.84
C LEU A 292 -11.94 -21.61 12.65
N LYS A 293 -13.19 -22.07 12.50
CA LYS A 293 -14.33 -21.56 13.27
C LYS A 293 -14.25 -21.92 14.77
N ALA A 294 -13.76 -23.11 15.09
CA ALA A 294 -13.59 -23.54 16.48
C ALA A 294 -12.57 -22.66 17.20
N ILE A 295 -11.40 -22.41 16.57
CA ILE A 295 -10.37 -21.50 17.09
C ILE A 295 -10.94 -20.07 17.24
N TYR A 296 -11.69 -19.59 16.26
CA TYR A 296 -12.28 -18.24 16.30
C TYR A 296 -13.28 -18.06 17.45
N ARG A 297 -14.03 -19.11 17.80
CA ARG A 297 -14.95 -19.11 18.97
C ARG A 297 -14.17 -19.02 20.27
N LYS A 298 -13.09 -19.79 20.42
CA LYS A 298 -12.23 -19.72 21.62
C LYS A 298 -11.61 -18.35 21.81
N LEU A 299 -11.16 -17.69 20.71
CA LEU A 299 -10.69 -16.31 20.77
C LEU A 299 -11.77 -15.35 21.30
N LEU A 300 -13.02 -15.52 20.86
CA LEU A 300 -14.15 -14.71 21.34
C LEU A 300 -14.42 -14.95 22.82
N ASP A 301 -14.41 -16.21 23.29
CA ASP A 301 -14.65 -16.58 24.68
C ASP A 301 -13.54 -16.00 25.59
N THR A 302 -12.29 -15.99 25.12
CA THR A 302 -11.16 -15.38 25.82
C THR A 302 -11.31 -13.87 25.89
N ASP A 303 -11.67 -13.19 24.80
CA ASP A 303 -11.91 -11.74 24.78
C ASP A 303 -13.01 -11.33 25.76
N ILE A 304 -14.12 -12.09 25.79
CA ILE A 304 -15.21 -11.89 26.76
C ILE A 304 -14.70 -12.11 28.19
N SER A 305 -13.91 -13.15 28.42
CA SER A 305 -13.41 -13.50 29.75
C SER A 305 -12.46 -12.42 30.31
N ILE A 306 -11.61 -11.85 29.46
CA ILE A 306 -10.73 -10.72 29.82
C ILE A 306 -11.59 -9.47 30.13
N LYS A 307 -12.51 -9.10 29.25
CA LYS A 307 -13.37 -7.91 29.38
C LYS A 307 -14.34 -7.97 30.57
N THR A 308 -14.81 -9.16 30.92
CA THR A 308 -15.74 -9.37 32.05
C THR A 308 -15.02 -9.67 33.36
N GLY A 309 -13.69 -9.74 33.37
CA GLY A 309 -12.89 -10.02 34.58
C GLY A 309 -13.07 -11.43 35.12
N LYS A 310 -13.52 -12.40 34.30
CA LYS A 310 -13.62 -13.82 34.69
C LYS A 310 -12.24 -14.42 34.93
N ILE A 311 -11.26 -14.06 34.16
CA ILE A 311 -9.87 -14.45 34.35
C ILE A 311 -9.19 -13.32 35.12
N LYS A 312 -8.92 -13.57 36.39
CA LYS A 312 -8.17 -12.65 37.27
C LYS A 312 -6.69 -12.95 37.12
N GLY A 313 -5.98 -12.12 36.41
CA GLY A 313 -4.52 -12.23 36.28
C GLY A 313 -3.93 -10.92 35.80
N ASP A 314 -2.65 -10.74 35.99
CA ASP A 314 -1.94 -9.50 35.65
C ASP A 314 -2.05 -9.25 34.13
N ARG A 315 -2.84 -8.23 33.78
CA ARG A 315 -2.96 -7.64 32.44
C ARG A 315 -3.38 -8.55 31.27
N GLY A 316 -3.89 -9.77 31.51
CA GLY A 316 -4.37 -10.65 30.44
C GLY A 316 -3.32 -11.62 29.87
N GLU A 317 -2.08 -11.60 30.31
CA GLU A 317 -1.01 -12.52 29.88
C GLU A 317 -1.40 -13.97 30.15
N LEU A 318 -1.82 -14.30 31.39
CA LEU A 318 -2.29 -15.63 31.75
C LEU A 318 -3.45 -16.11 30.85
N ALA A 319 -4.33 -15.19 30.42
CA ALA A 319 -5.46 -15.54 29.55
C ALA A 319 -5.00 -15.96 28.16
N LEU A 320 -3.93 -15.33 27.64
CA LEU A 320 -3.35 -15.69 26.34
C LEU A 320 -2.56 -17.00 26.43
N ASP A 321 -1.81 -17.22 27.52
CA ASP A 321 -1.10 -18.49 27.75
C ASP A 321 -2.09 -19.66 27.80
N LEU A 322 -3.17 -19.53 28.57
CA LEU A 322 -4.22 -20.54 28.66
C LEU A 322 -4.88 -20.77 27.29
N LEU A 323 -5.19 -19.70 26.55
CA LEU A 323 -5.76 -19.80 25.21
C LEU A 323 -4.83 -20.58 24.28
N VAL A 324 -3.53 -20.26 24.24
CA VAL A 324 -2.55 -20.95 23.37
C VAL A 324 -2.45 -22.41 23.73
N CYS A 325 -2.41 -22.76 25.01
CA CYS A 325 -2.40 -24.14 25.49
C CYS A 325 -3.67 -24.88 25.04
N GLU A 326 -4.84 -24.33 25.32
CA GLU A 326 -6.13 -24.94 24.95
C GLU A 326 -6.30 -25.15 23.45
N LEU A 327 -5.81 -24.18 22.63
CA LEU A 327 -5.88 -24.28 21.17
C LEU A 327 -4.93 -25.36 20.63
N CYS A 328 -3.86 -25.68 21.34
CA CYS A 328 -2.89 -26.69 20.93
C CYS A 328 -3.16 -28.09 21.49
N GLU A 329 -3.94 -28.20 22.58
CA GLU A 329 -4.28 -29.50 23.21
C GLU A 329 -5.38 -30.24 22.46
N GLU A 330 -6.35 -29.55 21.86
CA GLU A 330 -7.44 -30.16 21.10
C GLU A 330 -6.96 -30.56 19.70
N ARG A 331 -6.45 -31.79 19.58
CA ARG A 331 -6.41 -32.47 18.26
C ARG A 331 -7.84 -32.90 17.92
N PRO A 332 -8.38 -32.44 16.76
CA PRO A 332 -9.63 -32.98 16.26
C PRO A 332 -9.50 -34.44 15.83
#